data_8d75fd4776c4a3881eada0cd47826b87
#
_entry.id   8d75fd4776c4a3881eada0cd47826b87
#
_cell.length_a   1.000
_cell.length_b   1.000
_cell.length_c   1.000
_cell.angle_alpha   90.00
_cell.angle_beta   90.00
_cell.angle_gamma   90.00
#
_symmetry.space_group_name_H-M   'P 1'
#
loop_
_entity.id
_entity.type
_entity.pdbx_description
1 polymer ?
#
loop_
_entity_poly.entity_id
_entity_poly.type
_entity_poly.pdbx_seq_one_letter_code
_entity_poly.pdbx_strand_id
1 'polypeptide(L)'
;MNKAPTTLIIMDGFGLSNDTVGNAVRAANTPRLDGLFSEYAHTTLKASGLDVGLPDGQMGNSEVGHTNIGGGRVVFQDLPRITRSIEDGTFFENPAYNKAMDDCLAKGSALHLYGLHSD
;
A
#
# COMPACT_ATOMS: atom_id res chain seq x y z
N MET A 1 12.98 -34.61 -5.99
CA MET A 1 13.61 -33.34 -5.58
C MET A 1 13.41 -33.15 -4.10
N ASN A 2 14.46 -33.15 -3.28
CA ASN A 2 14.35 -32.78 -1.88
C ASN A 2 14.05 -31.28 -1.82
N LYS A 3 12.83 -30.92 -1.38
CA LYS A 3 12.46 -29.53 -1.14
C LYS A 3 13.08 -29.09 0.18
N ALA A 4 14.00 -28.13 0.14
CA ALA A 4 14.48 -27.49 1.35
C ALA A 4 13.34 -26.63 1.96
N PRO A 5 13.13 -26.67 3.28
CA PRO A 5 12.14 -25.81 3.91
C PRO A 5 12.56 -24.35 3.81
N THR A 6 11.61 -23.48 3.52
CA THR A 6 11.81 -22.03 3.51
C THR A 6 10.98 -21.41 4.62
N THR A 7 11.58 -20.56 5.43
CA THR A 7 10.91 -19.84 6.52
C THR A 7 10.93 -18.35 6.23
N LEU A 8 9.77 -17.72 6.29
CA LEU A 8 9.63 -16.26 6.26
C LEU A 8 9.35 -15.77 7.69
N ILE A 9 10.21 -14.89 8.20
CA ILE A 9 10.04 -14.27 9.51
C ILE A 9 9.75 -12.79 9.30
N ILE A 10 8.57 -12.33 9.75
CA ILE A 10 8.15 -10.94 9.67
C ILE A 10 8.24 -10.33 11.06
N MET A 11 9.13 -9.35 11.25
CA MET A 11 9.23 -8.57 12.47
C MET A 11 8.44 -7.27 12.27
N ASP A 12 7.14 -7.35 12.54
CA ASP A 12 6.21 -6.24 12.33
C ASP A 12 6.56 -5.05 13.22
N GLY A 13 6.58 -3.85 12.66
CA GLY A 13 6.99 -2.63 13.35
C GLY A 13 8.52 -2.46 13.49
N PHE A 14 9.33 -3.37 12.98
CA PHE A 14 10.78 -3.23 12.97
C PHE A 14 11.22 -2.31 11.83
N GLY A 15 11.52 -1.04 12.17
CA GLY A 15 11.99 -0.04 11.22
C GLY A 15 13.47 0.28 11.38
N LEU A 16 14.08 0.81 10.33
CA LEU A 16 15.46 1.27 10.34
C LEU A 16 15.49 2.79 10.57
N SER A 17 16.12 3.23 11.66
CA SER A 17 16.39 4.63 11.97
C SER A 17 17.74 4.77 12.65
N ASN A 18 18.40 5.90 12.41
CA ASN A 18 19.65 6.26 13.10
C ASN A 18 19.43 6.96 14.43
N ASP A 19 18.19 7.31 14.77
CA ASP A 19 17.86 7.93 16.04
C ASP A 19 18.22 6.99 17.21
N THR A 20 18.70 7.56 18.27
CA THR A 20 19.06 6.81 19.49
C THR A 20 18.04 7.01 20.62
N VAL A 21 17.31 8.13 20.60
CA VAL A 21 16.31 8.46 21.59
C VAL A 21 14.98 7.80 21.21
N GLY A 22 14.41 7.03 22.13
CA GLY A 22 13.13 6.34 21.88
C GLY A 22 13.19 5.18 20.90
N ASN A 23 14.38 4.77 20.45
CA ASN A 23 14.58 3.69 19.48
C ASN A 23 14.98 2.39 20.19
N ALA A 24 14.00 1.55 20.49
CA ALA A 24 14.21 0.26 21.17
C ALA A 24 15.02 -0.71 20.30
N VAL A 25 14.92 -0.66 18.98
CA VAL A 25 15.70 -1.50 18.06
C VAL A 25 17.18 -1.21 18.21
N ARG A 26 17.57 0.09 18.23
CA ARG A 26 18.98 0.50 18.43
C ARG A 26 19.49 0.25 19.83
N ALA A 27 18.62 0.28 20.84
CA ALA A 27 18.99 0.06 22.23
C ALA A 27 19.13 -1.43 22.58
N ALA A 28 18.55 -2.32 21.80
CA ALA A 28 18.58 -3.75 22.05
C ALA A 28 19.94 -4.36 21.72
N ASN A 29 20.33 -5.39 22.48
CA ASN A 29 21.50 -6.20 22.17
C ASN A 29 21.11 -7.31 21.19
N THR A 30 21.42 -7.14 19.90
CA THR A 30 20.94 -7.99 18.79
C THR A 30 22.08 -8.65 18.00
N PRO A 31 23.06 -9.35 18.63
CA PRO A 31 24.28 -9.84 17.96
C PRO A 31 23.97 -10.81 16.80
N ARG A 32 22.85 -11.52 16.85
CA ARG A 32 22.45 -12.43 15.75
C ARG A 32 21.89 -11.69 14.55
N LEU A 33 21.05 -10.68 14.77
CA LEU A 33 20.55 -9.83 13.69
C LEU A 33 21.68 -9.01 13.07
N ASP A 34 22.56 -8.45 13.90
CA ASP A 34 23.71 -7.69 13.43
C ASP A 34 24.63 -8.57 12.56
N GLY A 35 24.85 -9.81 12.96
CA GLY A 35 25.58 -10.81 12.17
C GLY A 35 24.89 -11.09 10.83
N LEU A 36 23.57 -11.28 10.81
CA LEU A 36 22.82 -11.51 9.57
C LEU A 36 22.92 -10.30 8.61
N PHE A 37 22.81 -9.08 9.11
CA PHE A 37 22.97 -7.88 8.28
C PHE A 37 24.41 -7.69 7.75
N SER A 38 25.43 -8.17 8.46
CA SER A 38 26.82 -8.07 8.03
C SER A 38 27.24 -9.16 7.05
N GLU A 39 26.68 -10.36 7.17
CA GLU A 39 27.16 -11.56 6.47
C GLU A 39 26.32 -11.90 5.23
N TYR A 40 25.06 -11.50 5.20
CA TYR A 40 24.12 -11.88 4.14
C TYR A 40 23.63 -10.68 3.33
N ALA A 41 23.23 -10.96 2.10
CA ALA A 41 22.63 -9.95 1.24
C ALA A 41 21.32 -9.43 1.85
N HIS A 42 21.17 -8.11 1.87
CA HIS A 42 19.99 -7.43 2.40
C HIS A 42 19.65 -6.22 1.55
N THR A 43 18.40 -5.78 1.66
CA THR A 43 17.90 -4.56 1.02
C THR A 43 16.85 -3.90 1.91
N THR A 44 16.47 -2.69 1.56
CA THR A 44 15.42 -1.94 2.27
C THR A 44 14.19 -1.81 1.39
N LEU A 45 13.03 -1.85 2.01
CA LEU A 45 11.75 -1.56 1.38
C LEU A 45 11.14 -0.34 2.07
N LYS A 46 10.45 0.47 1.28
CA LYS A 46 9.61 1.53 1.85
C LYS A 46 8.32 0.92 2.38
N ALA A 47 7.85 1.44 3.52
CA ALA A 47 6.70 0.91 4.23
C ALA A 47 5.57 1.96 4.39
N SER A 48 5.54 3.00 3.57
CA SER A 48 4.57 4.09 3.65
C SER A 48 4.19 4.65 2.29
N GLY A 49 3.10 5.38 2.22
CA GLY A 49 2.66 6.11 1.05
C GLY A 49 2.39 5.23 -0.18
N LEU A 50 2.62 5.78 -1.35
CA LEU A 50 2.35 5.11 -2.63
C LEU A 50 3.14 3.82 -2.83
N ASP A 51 4.32 3.69 -2.21
CA ASP A 51 5.14 2.47 -2.30
C ASP A 51 4.46 1.24 -1.68
N VAL A 52 3.46 1.43 -0.85
CA VAL A 52 2.63 0.37 -0.26
C VAL A 52 1.15 0.47 -0.64
N GLY A 53 0.80 1.35 -1.58
CA GLY A 53 -0.57 1.50 -2.08
C GLY A 53 -1.47 2.39 -1.22
N LEU A 54 -0.90 3.21 -0.35
CA LEU A 54 -1.57 4.24 0.43
C LEU A 54 -1.41 5.63 -0.20
N PRO A 55 -2.23 6.62 0.19
CA PRO A 55 -2.00 8.01 -0.18
C PRO A 55 -0.58 8.49 0.16
N ASP A 56 -0.06 9.42 -0.61
CA ASP A 56 1.26 9.98 -0.35
C ASP A 56 1.37 10.57 1.07
N GLY A 57 2.53 10.35 1.71
CA GLY A 57 2.77 10.78 3.08
C GLY A 57 2.06 9.99 4.17
N GLN A 58 1.16 9.07 3.84
CA GLN A 58 0.47 8.26 4.84
C GLN A 58 1.39 7.15 5.37
N MET A 59 1.48 7.05 6.70
CA MET A 59 2.21 5.98 7.37
C MET A 59 1.59 4.61 7.05
N GLY A 60 2.44 3.62 6.78
CA GLY A 60 2.02 2.25 6.56
C GLY A 60 1.45 1.59 7.82
N ASN A 61 0.83 0.44 7.61
CA ASN A 61 0.29 -0.40 8.67
C ASN A 61 0.47 -1.89 8.33
N SER A 62 0.23 -2.74 9.30
CA SER A 62 0.40 -4.18 9.18
C SER A 62 -0.50 -4.80 8.11
N GLU A 63 -1.75 -4.36 7.99
CA GLU A 63 -2.72 -4.89 7.03
C GLU A 63 -2.22 -4.70 5.58
N VAL A 64 -1.84 -3.47 5.26
CA VAL A 64 -1.33 -3.12 3.93
C VAL A 64 0.00 -3.82 3.64
N GLY A 65 0.91 -3.85 4.61
CA GLY A 65 2.20 -4.52 4.47
C GLY A 65 2.06 -6.02 4.19
N HIS A 66 1.27 -6.73 4.97
CA HIS A 66 1.01 -8.16 4.77
C HIS A 66 0.26 -8.45 3.48
N THR A 67 -0.68 -7.59 3.08
CA THR A 67 -1.37 -7.70 1.79
C THR A 67 -0.38 -7.62 0.63
N ASN A 68 0.56 -6.68 0.66
CA ASN A 68 1.59 -6.53 -0.38
C ASN A 68 2.55 -7.72 -0.42
N ILE A 69 2.99 -8.21 0.74
CA ILE A 69 3.84 -9.40 0.84
C ILE A 69 3.11 -10.62 0.26
N GLY A 70 1.87 -10.84 0.67
CA GLY A 70 1.06 -11.96 0.19
C GLY A 70 0.72 -11.88 -1.30
N GLY A 71 0.47 -10.67 -1.81
CA GLY A 71 0.18 -10.41 -3.21
C GLY A 71 1.41 -10.39 -4.13
N GLY A 72 2.61 -10.29 -3.56
CA GLY A 72 3.86 -10.16 -4.31
C GLY A 72 3.94 -8.88 -5.16
N ARG A 73 3.14 -7.89 -4.87
CA ARG A 73 3.05 -6.59 -5.56
C ARG A 73 2.43 -5.53 -4.69
N VAL A 74 2.57 -4.28 -5.07
CA VAL A 74 1.83 -3.19 -4.43
C VAL A 74 0.34 -3.32 -4.75
N VAL A 75 -0.49 -3.39 -3.71
CA VAL A 75 -1.95 -3.42 -3.78
C VAL A 75 -2.47 -2.06 -3.38
N PHE A 76 -2.88 -1.25 -4.36
CA PHE A 76 -3.41 0.08 -4.10
C PHE A 76 -4.75 0.00 -3.38
N GLN A 77 -4.88 0.75 -2.29
CA GLN A 77 -6.13 0.98 -1.60
C GLN A 77 -7.09 1.80 -2.46
N ASP A 78 -8.36 1.86 -2.08
CA ASP A 78 -9.40 2.45 -2.93
C ASP A 78 -9.11 3.91 -3.27
N LEU A 79 -8.72 4.73 -2.29
CA LEU A 79 -8.48 6.16 -2.51
C LEU A 79 -7.37 6.41 -3.54
N PRO A 80 -6.12 5.92 -3.39
CA PRO A 80 -5.09 6.13 -4.41
C PRO A 80 -5.41 5.44 -5.74
N ARG A 81 -6.18 4.35 -5.75
CA ARG A 81 -6.64 3.70 -6.96
C ARG A 81 -7.60 4.58 -7.76
N ILE A 82 -8.56 5.21 -7.07
CA ILE A 82 -9.53 6.13 -7.69
C ILE A 82 -8.80 7.39 -8.17
N THR A 83 -7.93 7.97 -7.34
CA THR A 83 -7.13 9.15 -7.71
C THR A 83 -6.34 8.89 -9.00
N ARG A 84 -5.63 7.76 -9.10
CA ARG A 84 -4.90 7.40 -10.31
C ARG A 84 -5.81 7.23 -11.52
N SER A 85 -6.98 6.62 -11.35
CA SER A 85 -7.92 6.45 -12.47
C SER A 85 -8.48 7.78 -12.98
N ILE A 86 -8.57 8.80 -12.12
CA ILE A 86 -8.93 10.16 -12.53
C ILE A 86 -7.76 10.80 -13.28
N GLU A 87 -6.55 10.68 -12.76
CA GLU A 87 -5.33 11.24 -13.36
C GLU A 87 -5.02 10.65 -14.74
N ASP A 88 -5.17 9.34 -14.92
CA ASP A 88 -4.93 8.66 -16.19
C ASP A 88 -6.15 8.65 -17.14
N GLY A 89 -7.30 9.17 -16.70
CA GLY A 89 -8.52 9.31 -17.49
C GLY A 89 -9.42 8.07 -17.50
N THR A 90 -8.99 6.92 -17.00
CA THR A 90 -9.76 5.66 -17.04
C THR A 90 -11.04 5.71 -16.20
N PHE A 91 -11.09 6.60 -15.19
CA PHE A 91 -12.31 6.85 -14.42
C PHE A 91 -13.47 7.27 -15.31
N PHE A 92 -13.20 8.13 -16.31
CA PHE A 92 -14.22 8.67 -17.23
C PHE A 92 -14.64 7.67 -18.32
N GLU A 93 -13.93 6.56 -18.43
CA GLU A 93 -14.26 5.47 -19.34
C GLU A 93 -15.11 4.37 -18.66
N ASN A 94 -15.48 4.55 -17.39
CA ASN A 94 -16.24 3.56 -16.63
C ASN A 94 -17.61 3.33 -17.30
N PRO A 95 -17.89 2.11 -17.79
CA PRO A 95 -19.09 1.84 -18.57
C PRO A 95 -20.38 1.98 -17.75
N ALA A 96 -20.33 1.76 -16.44
CA ALA A 96 -21.50 1.93 -15.57
C ALA A 96 -21.88 3.40 -15.41
N TYR A 97 -20.90 4.28 -15.27
CA TYR A 97 -21.13 5.73 -15.16
C TYR A 97 -21.62 6.29 -16.49
N ASN A 98 -20.96 5.94 -17.59
CA ASN A 98 -21.33 6.40 -18.92
C ASN A 98 -22.76 5.94 -19.27
N LYS A 99 -23.08 4.67 -19.02
CA LYS A 99 -24.45 4.17 -19.22
C LYS A 99 -25.49 4.93 -18.42
N ALA A 100 -25.23 5.24 -17.15
CA ALA A 100 -26.15 5.99 -16.30
C ALA A 100 -26.40 7.41 -16.84
N MET A 101 -25.32 8.07 -17.31
CA MET A 101 -25.43 9.40 -17.93
C MET A 101 -26.21 9.35 -19.24
N ASP A 102 -25.92 8.40 -20.12
CA ASP A 102 -26.60 8.21 -21.39
C ASP A 102 -28.09 7.90 -21.20
N ASP A 103 -28.44 7.05 -20.24
CA ASP A 103 -29.83 6.71 -19.92
C ASP A 103 -30.60 7.96 -19.42
N CYS A 104 -29.96 8.83 -18.63
CA CYS A 104 -30.56 10.09 -18.19
C CYS A 104 -30.76 11.07 -19.34
N LEU A 105 -29.77 11.23 -20.21
CA LEU A 105 -29.85 12.07 -21.40
C LEU A 105 -30.98 11.60 -22.32
N ALA A 106 -31.06 10.30 -22.61
CA ALA A 106 -32.07 9.72 -23.46
C ALA A 106 -33.51 9.92 -22.93
N LYS A 107 -33.69 9.96 -21.62
CA LYS A 107 -34.98 10.12 -20.95
C LYS A 107 -35.29 11.54 -20.57
N GLY A 108 -34.39 12.50 -20.76
CA GLY A 108 -34.53 13.88 -20.29
C GLY A 108 -34.65 13.97 -18.75
N SER A 109 -34.03 13.05 -18.02
CA SER A 109 -34.07 12.96 -16.55
C SER A 109 -32.80 13.45 -15.91
N ALA A 110 -32.79 13.66 -14.58
CA ALA A 110 -31.62 14.05 -13.83
C ALA A 110 -30.88 12.82 -13.32
N LEU A 111 -29.53 12.90 -13.27
CA LEU A 111 -28.69 11.98 -12.56
C LEU A 111 -28.46 12.53 -11.15
N HIS A 112 -28.88 11.77 -10.15
CA HIS A 112 -28.68 12.14 -8.75
C HIS A 112 -27.39 11.48 -8.22
N LEU A 113 -26.47 12.30 -7.68
CA LEU A 113 -25.27 11.86 -7.01
C LEU A 113 -25.47 11.99 -5.50
N TYR A 114 -25.14 10.94 -4.77
CA TYR A 114 -25.21 10.90 -3.31
C TYR A 114 -23.87 10.47 -2.72
N GLY A 115 -23.34 11.28 -1.81
CA GLY A 115 -22.06 10.99 -1.19
C GLY A 115 -21.59 12.12 -0.27
N LEU A 116 -20.39 11.95 0.28
CA LEU A 116 -19.71 13.02 1.00
C LEU A 116 -19.04 13.95 -0.02
N HIS A 117 -19.25 15.24 0.17
CA HIS A 117 -18.54 16.28 -0.54
C HIS A 117 -17.66 17.01 0.49
N SER A 118 -16.34 16.90 0.33
CA SER A 118 -15.37 17.58 1.18
C SER A 118 -14.30 18.22 0.32
N ASP A 119 -13.71 19.30 0.85
CA ASP A 119 -12.59 20.01 0.25
C ASP A 119 -11.28 19.22 0.45
#